data_96e58ca5a24076ab37194ace979a3313
#
_entry.id   96e58ca5a24076ab37194ace979a3313
#
_cell.length_a   1.000
_cell.length_b   1.000
_cell.length_c   1.000
_cell.angle_alpha   90.00
_cell.angle_beta   90.00
_cell.angle_gamma   90.00
#
_symmetry.space_group_name_H-M   'P 1'
#
loop_
_entity.id
_entity.type
_entity.pdbx_description
1 polymer ?
#
loop_
_entity_poly.entity_id
_entity_poly.type
_entity_poly.pdbx_seq_one_letter_code
_entity_poly.pdbx_strand_id
1 'polypeptide(L)'
;MRRTLRRMSSAPDYSTATNKAYEILSKVDPFNLETDINKILSLFPNIAIHTYTEIANRFFESFYDYLGTVSSEYGYTIYNPYIGKAEIFYNDTKDYSTIKFTLAHELGHIVLGHTEDNDISRKEASCFARNLLCPVPIIDELELKNINDIIYVFDVGELMAAVSFNYFESDRYYIRKDLEDTLHLQTYAYMCGYSSIEEMYGASYRTG
;
A
#
# COMPACT_ATOMS: atom_id res chain seq x y z
N MET A 1 -31.88 0.62 7.76
CA MET A 1 -30.51 0.28 7.33
C MET A 1 -30.00 -0.85 8.22
N ARG A 2 -29.87 -2.06 7.70
CA ARG A 2 -29.32 -3.21 8.46
C ARG A 2 -27.80 -3.09 8.47
N ARG A 3 -27.21 -2.74 9.60
CA ARG A 3 -25.76 -2.92 9.84
C ARG A 3 -25.47 -4.41 9.80
N THR A 4 -24.81 -4.87 8.76
CA THR A 4 -24.20 -6.20 8.73
C THR A 4 -23.07 -6.17 9.74
N LEU A 5 -23.30 -6.74 10.92
CA LEU A 5 -22.24 -7.03 11.89
C LEU A 5 -21.24 -7.95 11.18
N ARG A 6 -20.08 -7.41 10.79
CA ARG A 6 -18.98 -8.21 10.27
C ARG A 6 -18.62 -9.20 11.38
N ARG A 7 -18.83 -10.48 11.12
CA ARG A 7 -18.45 -11.56 12.05
C ARG A 7 -16.94 -11.42 12.25
N MET A 8 -16.49 -11.22 13.48
CA MET A 8 -15.05 -11.20 13.78
C MET A 8 -14.48 -12.53 13.31
N SER A 9 -13.66 -12.50 12.27
CA SER A 9 -12.93 -13.67 11.79
C SER A 9 -11.86 -14.01 12.82
N SER A 10 -11.66 -15.29 13.10
CA SER A 10 -10.57 -15.76 13.96
C SER A 10 -9.22 -15.80 13.23
N ALA A 11 -9.17 -15.47 11.94
CA ALA A 11 -8.00 -15.47 11.10
C ALA A 11 -7.99 -14.26 10.17
N PRO A 12 -6.80 -13.76 9.74
CA PRO A 12 -6.66 -12.66 8.80
C PRO A 12 -7.29 -12.97 7.43
N ASP A 13 -7.95 -11.97 6.84
CA ASP A 13 -8.49 -12.03 5.48
C ASP A 13 -7.46 -11.49 4.47
N TYR A 14 -6.46 -12.30 4.18
CA TYR A 14 -5.40 -11.95 3.24
C TYR A 14 -5.93 -11.76 1.81
N SER A 15 -7.00 -12.47 1.42
CA SER A 15 -7.61 -12.31 0.10
C SER A 15 -8.18 -10.91 -0.09
N THR A 16 -8.95 -10.41 0.89
CA THR A 16 -9.44 -9.02 0.84
C THR A 16 -8.29 -8.02 0.85
N ALA A 17 -7.28 -8.21 1.70
CA ALA A 17 -6.13 -7.29 1.79
C ALA A 17 -5.36 -7.20 0.47
N THR A 18 -5.01 -8.34 -0.14
CA THR A 18 -4.32 -8.42 -1.42
C THR A 18 -5.13 -7.75 -2.54
N ASN A 19 -6.40 -8.10 -2.68
CA ASN A 19 -7.21 -7.57 -3.78
C ASN A 19 -7.51 -6.07 -3.63
N LYS A 20 -7.63 -5.56 -2.40
CA LYS A 20 -7.77 -4.12 -2.16
C LYS A 20 -6.54 -3.33 -2.57
N ALA A 21 -5.34 -3.85 -2.35
CA ALA A 21 -4.11 -3.23 -2.83
C ALA A 21 -4.11 -3.14 -4.37
N TYR A 22 -4.48 -4.21 -5.06
CA TYR A 22 -4.50 -4.25 -6.52
C TYR A 22 -5.65 -3.44 -7.14
N GLU A 23 -6.81 -3.34 -6.48
CA GLU A 23 -7.88 -2.42 -6.88
C GLU A 23 -7.44 -0.95 -6.87
N ILE A 24 -6.49 -0.59 -6.03
CA ILE A 24 -5.89 0.75 -6.01
C ILE A 24 -4.86 0.88 -7.12
N LEU A 25 -3.91 -0.06 -7.22
CA LEU A 25 -2.85 -0.03 -8.23
C LEU A 25 -3.41 0.00 -9.64
N SER A 26 -4.47 -0.77 -9.93
CA SER A 26 -5.11 -0.81 -11.25
C SER A 26 -5.71 0.54 -11.70
N LYS A 27 -5.86 1.50 -10.78
CA LYS A 27 -6.39 2.85 -11.05
C LYS A 27 -5.30 3.92 -11.11
N VAL A 28 -4.05 3.56 -10.87
CA VAL A 28 -2.94 4.53 -10.91
C VAL A 28 -2.56 4.83 -12.35
N ASP A 29 -2.64 6.11 -12.72
CA ASP A 29 -2.29 6.60 -14.04
C ASP A 29 -1.45 7.90 -13.93
N PRO A 30 -0.30 8.04 -14.61
CA PRO A 30 0.42 6.99 -15.34
C PRO A 30 0.93 5.87 -14.41
N PHE A 31 0.97 4.65 -14.95
CA PHE A 31 1.53 3.51 -14.22
C PHE A 31 3.04 3.64 -14.08
N ASN A 32 3.58 3.17 -12.95
CA ASN A 32 5.02 3.04 -12.71
C ASN A 32 5.27 1.75 -11.93
N LEU A 33 6.41 1.13 -12.14
CA LEU A 33 6.82 -0.08 -11.40
C LEU A 33 7.02 0.24 -9.92
N GLU A 34 7.71 1.34 -9.63
CA GLU A 34 7.84 1.84 -8.27
C GLU A 34 6.54 2.53 -7.84
N THR A 35 5.97 2.06 -6.74
CA THR A 35 4.78 2.67 -6.15
C THR A 35 5.14 3.98 -5.44
N ASP A 36 4.68 5.10 -5.96
CA ASP A 36 4.70 6.39 -5.26
C ASP A 36 3.55 6.44 -4.24
N ILE A 37 3.89 6.24 -2.97
CA ILE A 37 2.90 6.22 -1.89
C ILE A 37 2.17 7.56 -1.71
N ASN A 38 2.83 8.69 -2.01
CA ASN A 38 2.20 10.00 -1.92
C ASN A 38 1.15 10.18 -3.03
N LYS A 39 1.44 9.70 -4.24
CA LYS A 39 0.47 9.66 -5.34
C LYS A 39 -0.73 8.78 -4.97
N ILE A 40 -0.50 7.60 -4.39
CA ILE A 40 -1.59 6.74 -3.90
C ILE A 40 -2.44 7.47 -2.85
N LEU A 41 -1.83 8.08 -1.85
CA LEU A 41 -2.54 8.79 -0.78
C LEU A 41 -3.35 9.97 -1.32
N SER A 42 -2.91 10.63 -2.38
CA SER A 42 -3.65 11.72 -3.03
C SER A 42 -4.99 11.29 -3.65
N LEU A 43 -5.17 9.98 -3.90
CA LEU A 43 -6.46 9.42 -4.36
C LEU A 43 -7.51 9.39 -3.24
N PHE A 44 -7.14 9.68 -2.00
CA PHE A 44 -8.00 9.62 -0.81
C PHE A 44 -8.15 11.00 -0.16
N PRO A 45 -8.98 11.90 -0.71
CA PRO A 45 -9.09 13.29 -0.22
C PRO A 45 -9.64 13.41 1.22
N ASN A 46 -10.16 12.33 1.78
CA ASN A 46 -10.64 12.27 3.16
C ASN A 46 -9.57 11.83 4.17
N ILE A 47 -8.33 11.62 3.72
CA ILE A 47 -7.19 11.28 4.58
C ILE A 47 -6.30 12.52 4.73
N ALA A 48 -6.11 12.98 5.96
CA ALA A 48 -5.08 13.96 6.30
C ALA A 48 -3.80 13.23 6.74
N ILE A 49 -2.64 13.83 6.43
CA ILE A 49 -1.34 13.23 6.75
C ILE A 49 -0.54 14.24 7.56
N HIS A 50 0.01 13.79 8.69
CA HIS A 50 0.77 14.59 9.63
C HIS A 50 2.09 13.92 9.97
N THR A 51 3.16 14.71 10.08
CA THR A 51 4.43 14.20 10.59
C THR A 51 4.50 14.30 12.10
N TYR A 52 5.27 13.43 12.71
CA TYR A 52 5.55 13.52 14.15
C TYR A 52 6.27 14.82 14.49
N THR A 53 7.19 15.26 13.64
CA THR A 53 7.91 16.53 13.81
C THR A 53 6.95 17.73 13.81
N GLU A 54 5.97 17.76 12.89
CA GLU A 54 4.95 18.82 12.84
C GLU A 54 4.15 18.89 14.13
N ILE A 55 3.65 17.75 14.62
CA ILE A 55 2.83 17.67 15.83
C ILE A 55 3.66 18.01 17.06
N ALA A 56 4.88 17.49 17.18
CA ALA A 56 5.77 17.78 18.27
C ALA A 56 6.05 19.29 18.39
N ASN A 57 6.44 19.93 17.26
CA ASN A 57 6.74 21.37 17.24
C ASN A 57 5.53 22.26 17.56
N ARG A 58 4.32 21.75 17.33
CA ARG A 58 3.10 22.52 17.56
C ARG A 58 2.54 22.43 18.97
N PHE A 59 2.68 21.25 19.59
CA PHE A 59 1.94 20.93 20.82
C PHE A 59 2.79 20.42 21.99
N PHE A 60 4.08 20.18 21.79
CA PHE A 60 4.96 19.57 22.79
C PHE A 60 6.24 20.41 22.97
N GLU A 61 6.95 20.23 24.10
CA GLU A 61 8.22 20.90 24.36
C GLU A 61 9.38 20.31 23.54
N SER A 62 9.29 19.01 23.21
CA SER A 62 10.27 18.32 22.36
C SER A 62 9.64 17.18 21.57
N PHE A 63 10.37 16.71 20.54
CA PHE A 63 10.02 15.51 19.78
C PHE A 63 9.92 14.25 20.66
N TYR A 64 10.80 14.13 21.65
CA TYR A 64 10.82 12.98 22.56
C TYR A 64 9.63 12.98 23.53
N ASP A 65 9.14 14.14 23.94
CA ASP A 65 7.93 14.23 24.76
C ASP A 65 6.72 13.73 23.99
N TYR A 66 6.61 14.13 22.71
CA TYR A 66 5.56 13.60 21.84
C TYR A 66 5.71 12.10 21.63
N LEU A 67 6.91 11.62 21.30
CA LEU A 67 7.16 10.20 21.06
C LEU A 67 6.80 9.32 22.28
N GLY A 68 6.95 9.85 23.49
CA GLY A 68 6.53 9.17 24.72
C GLY A 68 5.01 9.04 24.89
N THR A 69 4.20 9.74 24.11
CA THR A 69 2.72 9.71 24.20
C THR A 69 2.05 8.83 23.16
N VAL A 70 2.76 8.48 22.07
CA VAL A 70 2.19 7.67 20.97
C VAL A 70 2.38 6.18 21.21
N SER A 71 1.48 5.39 20.62
CA SER A 71 1.49 3.92 20.74
C SER A 71 2.50 3.24 19.80
N SER A 72 2.99 3.94 18.79
CA SER A 72 3.91 3.42 17.78
C SER A 72 5.01 4.42 17.49
N GLU A 73 6.24 3.96 17.38
CA GLU A 73 7.38 4.80 16.97
C GLU A 73 7.46 5.02 15.44
N TYR A 74 6.62 4.33 14.66
CA TYR A 74 6.61 4.39 13.20
C TYR A 74 5.47 5.25 12.67
N GLY A 75 4.25 4.94 13.05
CA GLY A 75 3.04 5.64 12.65
C GLY A 75 1.80 5.05 13.29
N TYR A 76 0.70 5.77 13.16
CA TYR A 76 -0.63 5.32 13.56
C TYR A 76 -1.71 6.08 12.82
N THR A 77 -2.91 5.50 12.78
CA THR A 77 -4.09 6.09 12.16
C THR A 77 -5.18 6.41 13.19
N ILE A 78 -5.79 7.58 13.06
CA ILE A 78 -7.04 7.93 13.73
C ILE A 78 -8.14 7.93 12.68
N TYR A 79 -9.14 7.06 12.84
CA TYR A 79 -10.28 6.99 11.94
C TYR A 79 -11.57 7.41 12.64
N ASN A 80 -12.26 8.40 12.07
CA ASN A 80 -13.57 8.83 12.54
C ASN A 80 -14.67 8.29 11.61
N PRO A 81 -15.33 7.19 11.99
CA PRO A 81 -16.32 6.53 11.13
C PRO A 81 -17.61 7.34 10.95
N TYR A 82 -17.88 8.32 11.82
CA TYR A 82 -19.09 9.15 11.74
C TYR A 82 -19.05 10.15 10.60
N ILE A 83 -17.86 10.64 10.27
CA ILE A 83 -17.64 11.64 9.21
C ILE A 83 -16.83 11.07 8.04
N GLY A 84 -16.40 9.81 8.12
CA GLY A 84 -15.61 9.15 7.09
C GLY A 84 -14.23 9.77 6.83
N LYS A 85 -13.65 10.44 7.85
CA LYS A 85 -12.32 11.03 7.77
C LYS A 85 -11.31 10.19 8.53
N ALA A 86 -10.11 10.14 8.01
CA ALA A 86 -8.96 9.53 8.66
C ALA A 86 -7.79 10.51 8.72
N GLU A 87 -6.94 10.33 9.72
CA GLU A 87 -5.69 11.06 9.87
C GLU A 87 -4.58 10.05 10.08
N ILE A 88 -3.54 10.10 9.25
CA ILE A 88 -2.33 9.28 9.37
C ILE A 88 -1.26 10.15 10.00
N PHE A 89 -0.66 9.67 11.07
CA PHE A 89 0.48 10.26 11.73
C PHE A 89 1.69 9.34 11.53
N TYR A 90 2.82 9.88 11.06
CA TYR A 90 4.01 9.07 10.81
C TYR A 90 5.28 9.76 11.29
N ASN A 91 6.26 8.96 11.66
CA ASN A 91 7.56 9.41 12.11
C ASN A 91 8.46 9.74 10.91
N ASP A 92 8.57 11.02 10.60
CA ASP A 92 9.37 11.57 9.51
C ASP A 92 10.88 11.57 9.78
N THR A 93 11.34 11.10 10.95
CA THR A 93 12.77 10.90 11.25
C THR A 93 13.29 9.53 10.84
N LYS A 94 12.41 8.62 10.42
CA LYS A 94 12.79 7.29 9.90
C LYS A 94 13.33 7.41 8.47
N ASP A 95 14.00 6.36 8.00
CA ASP A 95 14.44 6.28 6.60
C ASP A 95 13.25 6.19 5.63
N TYR A 96 13.51 6.52 4.37
CA TYR A 96 12.49 6.58 3.32
C TYR A 96 11.71 5.27 3.16
N SER A 97 12.40 4.14 3.17
CA SER A 97 11.75 2.83 2.97
C SER A 97 10.83 2.46 4.14
N THR A 98 11.23 2.81 5.36
CA THR A 98 10.41 2.66 6.56
C THR A 98 9.19 3.56 6.51
N ILE A 99 9.32 4.82 6.11
CA ILE A 99 8.21 5.77 5.93
C ILE A 99 7.24 5.25 4.87
N LYS A 100 7.76 4.84 3.71
CA LYS A 100 6.97 4.29 2.60
C LYS A 100 6.11 3.10 3.04
N PHE A 101 6.72 2.14 3.77
CA PHE A 101 5.99 1.01 4.32
C PHE A 101 4.96 1.43 5.37
N THR A 102 5.33 2.33 6.29
CA THR A 102 4.42 2.81 7.34
C THR A 102 3.17 3.46 6.73
N LEU A 103 3.34 4.37 5.77
CA LEU A 103 2.21 5.02 5.11
C LEU A 103 1.31 4.03 4.35
N ALA A 104 1.90 3.02 3.69
CA ALA A 104 1.13 1.96 3.04
C ALA A 104 0.39 1.08 4.05
N HIS A 105 0.98 0.79 5.20
CA HIS A 105 0.37 0.01 6.29
C HIS A 105 -0.81 0.75 6.92
N GLU A 106 -0.63 2.02 7.25
CA GLU A 106 -1.69 2.86 7.82
C GLU A 106 -2.85 3.06 6.82
N LEU A 107 -2.54 3.24 5.53
CA LEU A 107 -3.55 3.24 4.47
C LEU A 107 -4.31 1.89 4.44
N GLY A 108 -3.61 0.78 4.64
CA GLY A 108 -4.20 -0.55 4.75
C GLY A 108 -5.26 -0.62 5.83
N HIS A 109 -5.01 -0.09 7.03
CA HIS A 109 -5.99 -0.03 8.11
C HIS A 109 -7.26 0.73 7.68
N ILE A 110 -7.11 1.84 6.99
CA ILE A 110 -8.24 2.66 6.51
C ILE A 110 -9.05 1.93 5.44
N VAL A 111 -8.37 1.42 4.40
CA VAL A 111 -9.00 0.76 3.24
C VAL A 111 -9.73 -0.52 3.63
N LEU A 112 -9.18 -1.26 4.59
CA LEU A 112 -9.78 -2.49 5.11
C LEU A 112 -10.86 -2.22 6.16
N GLY A 113 -11.00 -0.96 6.61
CA GLY A 113 -12.03 -0.55 7.57
C GLY A 113 -11.79 -1.09 8.96
N HIS A 114 -10.53 -1.17 9.38
CA HIS A 114 -10.17 -1.58 10.74
C HIS A 114 -10.61 -0.52 11.75
N THR A 115 -11.26 -0.96 12.82
CA THR A 115 -11.69 -0.11 13.94
C THR A 115 -10.91 -0.39 15.21
N GLU A 116 -10.11 -1.45 15.21
CA GLU A 116 -9.29 -1.90 16.33
C GLU A 116 -7.89 -2.23 15.82
N ASP A 117 -6.88 -1.88 16.61
CA ASP A 117 -5.51 -2.28 16.37
C ASP A 117 -5.21 -3.58 17.15
N ASN A 118 -5.28 -4.70 16.45
CA ASN A 118 -5.00 -6.03 16.97
C ASN A 118 -4.13 -6.84 16.00
N ASP A 119 -3.70 -8.03 16.40
CA ASP A 119 -2.80 -8.87 15.60
C ASP A 119 -3.37 -9.24 14.23
N ILE A 120 -4.69 -9.38 14.11
CA ILE A 120 -5.35 -9.71 12.83
C ILE A 120 -5.32 -8.49 11.92
N SER A 121 -5.77 -7.34 12.40
CA SER A 121 -5.80 -6.09 11.64
C SER A 121 -4.40 -5.66 11.17
N ARG A 122 -3.37 -5.83 12.03
CA ARG A 122 -1.96 -5.57 11.66
C ARG A 122 -1.45 -6.51 10.58
N LYS A 123 -1.80 -7.80 10.62
CA LYS A 123 -1.42 -8.77 9.58
C LYS A 123 -2.08 -8.47 8.25
N GLU A 124 -3.36 -8.09 8.26
CA GLU A 124 -4.09 -7.69 7.06
C GLU A 124 -3.52 -6.40 6.47
N ALA A 125 -3.26 -5.37 7.28
CA ALA A 125 -2.63 -4.12 6.85
C ALA A 125 -1.21 -4.35 6.31
N SER A 126 -0.42 -5.25 6.92
CA SER A 126 0.91 -5.62 6.42
C SER A 126 0.84 -6.38 5.10
N CYS A 127 -0.16 -7.26 4.92
CA CYS A 127 -0.41 -7.95 3.66
C CYS A 127 -0.80 -6.94 2.56
N PHE A 128 -1.70 -6.01 2.87
CA PHE A 128 -2.08 -4.93 1.98
C PHE A 128 -0.86 -4.09 1.56
N ALA A 129 -0.06 -3.61 2.54
CA ALA A 129 1.12 -2.79 2.27
C ALA A 129 2.14 -3.52 1.38
N ARG A 130 2.40 -4.80 1.66
CA ARG A 130 3.29 -5.64 0.87
C ARG A 130 2.83 -5.74 -0.58
N ASN A 131 1.57 -6.05 -0.80
CA ASN A 131 1.00 -6.19 -2.14
C ASN A 131 0.84 -4.85 -2.87
N LEU A 132 0.72 -3.73 -2.14
CA LEU A 132 0.73 -2.39 -2.72
C LEU A 132 2.13 -1.96 -3.19
N LEU A 133 3.18 -2.29 -2.42
CA LEU A 133 4.55 -1.85 -2.66
C LEU A 133 5.37 -2.82 -3.52
N CYS A 134 5.09 -4.13 -3.45
CA CYS A 134 5.78 -5.18 -4.18
C CYS A 134 4.73 -6.14 -4.80
N PRO A 135 4.00 -5.70 -5.83
CA PRO A 135 2.89 -6.47 -6.39
C PRO A 135 3.37 -7.75 -7.06
N VAL A 136 2.79 -8.90 -6.67
CA VAL A 136 3.12 -10.22 -7.22
C VAL A 136 3.00 -10.27 -8.75
N PRO A 137 1.96 -9.72 -9.41
CA PRO A 137 1.87 -9.75 -10.88
C PRO A 137 3.03 -9.03 -11.56
N ILE A 138 3.59 -7.98 -10.97
CA ILE A 138 4.76 -7.27 -11.52
C ILE A 138 6.04 -8.08 -11.31
N ILE A 139 6.20 -8.68 -10.12
CA ILE A 139 7.32 -9.59 -9.81
C ILE A 139 7.36 -10.74 -10.84
N ASP A 140 6.20 -11.30 -11.15
CA ASP A 140 6.04 -12.40 -12.09
C ASP A 140 6.33 -11.99 -13.54
N GLU A 141 5.74 -10.89 -14.00
CA GLU A 141 5.93 -10.37 -15.36
C GLU A 141 7.38 -10.00 -15.65
N LEU A 142 8.08 -9.43 -14.67
CA LEU A 142 9.49 -9.06 -14.79
C LEU A 142 10.45 -10.21 -14.45
N GLU A 143 9.93 -11.40 -14.11
CA GLU A 143 10.72 -12.56 -13.70
C GLU A 143 11.77 -12.25 -12.60
N LEU A 144 11.40 -11.47 -11.57
CA LEU A 144 12.32 -11.12 -10.48
C LEU A 144 12.62 -12.35 -9.62
N LYS A 145 13.89 -12.74 -9.51
CA LYS A 145 14.28 -14.05 -8.97
C LYS A 145 14.93 -13.99 -7.58
N ASN A 146 15.21 -12.80 -7.08
CA ASN A 146 15.89 -12.64 -5.80
C ASN A 146 15.49 -11.32 -5.11
N ILE A 147 15.87 -11.19 -3.86
CA ILE A 147 15.57 -10.03 -3.01
C ILE A 147 16.15 -8.73 -3.59
N ASN A 148 17.35 -8.77 -4.17
CA ASN A 148 17.99 -7.56 -4.72
C ASN A 148 17.23 -7.02 -5.92
N ASP A 149 16.66 -7.88 -6.76
CA ASP A 149 15.82 -7.47 -7.88
C ASP A 149 14.58 -6.71 -7.37
N ILE A 150 13.95 -7.22 -6.29
CA ILE A 150 12.77 -6.58 -5.66
C ILE A 150 13.14 -5.22 -5.07
N ILE A 151 14.27 -5.13 -4.34
CA ILE A 151 14.77 -3.85 -3.80
C ILE A 151 14.95 -2.83 -4.93
N TYR A 152 15.61 -3.25 -6.00
CA TYR A 152 15.95 -2.36 -7.11
C TYR A 152 14.71 -1.87 -7.88
N VAL A 153 13.78 -2.77 -8.19
CA VAL A 153 12.60 -2.45 -9.01
C VAL A 153 11.58 -1.61 -8.23
N PHE A 154 11.36 -1.91 -6.95
CA PHE A 154 10.28 -1.28 -6.16
C PHE A 154 10.77 -0.20 -5.20
N ASP A 155 12.07 0.04 -5.09
CA ASP A 155 12.69 0.98 -4.14
C ASP A 155 12.16 0.78 -2.72
N VAL A 156 12.33 -0.44 -2.20
CA VAL A 156 11.90 -0.85 -0.86
C VAL A 156 13.10 -1.33 -0.05
N GLY A 157 12.96 -1.32 1.29
CA GLY A 157 14.00 -1.84 2.18
C GLY A 157 14.16 -3.36 2.10
N GLU A 158 15.35 -3.85 2.48
CA GLU A 158 15.71 -5.27 2.43
C GLU A 158 14.69 -6.18 3.15
N LEU A 159 14.25 -5.76 4.36
CA LEU A 159 13.26 -6.53 5.12
C LEU A 159 11.95 -6.69 4.35
N MET A 160 11.47 -5.60 3.73
CA MET A 160 10.25 -5.62 2.94
C MET A 160 10.38 -6.52 1.72
N ALA A 161 11.49 -6.41 0.99
CA ALA A 161 11.80 -7.25 -0.16
C ALA A 161 11.89 -8.74 0.22
N ALA A 162 12.54 -9.06 1.33
CA ALA A 162 12.64 -10.43 1.84
C ALA A 162 11.27 -10.99 2.23
N VAL A 163 10.44 -10.20 2.91
CA VAL A 163 9.07 -10.61 3.27
C VAL A 163 8.23 -10.81 2.00
N SER A 164 8.30 -9.91 1.03
CA SER A 164 7.58 -10.04 -0.24
C SER A 164 7.99 -11.31 -1.01
N PHE A 165 9.28 -11.59 -1.07
CA PHE A 165 9.80 -12.78 -1.70
C PHE A 165 9.31 -14.07 -1.02
N ASN A 166 9.31 -14.09 0.32
CA ASN A 166 8.86 -15.25 1.09
C ASN A 166 7.34 -15.51 0.99
N TYR A 167 6.54 -14.46 0.81
CA TYR A 167 5.08 -14.57 0.70
C TYR A 167 4.57 -14.63 -0.74
N PHE A 168 5.45 -14.55 -1.74
CA PHE A 168 5.10 -14.51 -3.16
C PHE A 168 4.07 -15.57 -3.57
N GLU A 169 4.35 -16.85 -3.30
CA GLU A 169 3.46 -17.96 -3.68
C GLU A 169 2.12 -17.93 -2.92
N SER A 170 2.13 -17.55 -1.64
CA SER A 170 0.91 -17.46 -0.86
C SER A 170 0.04 -16.28 -1.27
N ASP A 171 0.64 -15.13 -1.54
CA ASP A 171 -0.08 -13.94 -1.99
C ASP A 171 -0.67 -14.16 -3.38
N ARG A 172 0.06 -14.83 -4.29
CA ARG A 172 -0.43 -15.22 -5.62
C ARG A 172 -1.75 -15.98 -5.57
N TYR A 173 -1.92 -16.87 -4.59
CA TYR A 173 -3.15 -17.65 -4.44
C TYR A 173 -4.40 -16.79 -4.18
N TYR A 174 -4.24 -15.60 -3.60
CA TYR A 174 -5.36 -14.73 -3.24
C TYR A 174 -5.77 -13.76 -4.35
N ILE A 175 -5.02 -13.65 -5.45
CA ILE A 175 -5.21 -12.63 -6.48
C ILE A 175 -6.44 -12.96 -7.32
N ARG A 176 -7.31 -11.97 -7.50
CA ARG A 176 -8.38 -12.05 -8.49
C ARG A 176 -7.81 -11.93 -9.90
N LYS A 177 -8.26 -12.82 -10.80
CA LYS A 177 -7.74 -12.91 -12.16
C LYS A 177 -7.88 -11.62 -12.97
N ASP A 178 -8.98 -10.88 -12.80
CA ASP A 178 -9.20 -9.61 -13.47
C ASP A 178 -8.18 -8.53 -13.07
N LEU A 179 -7.77 -8.51 -11.79
CA LEU A 179 -6.74 -7.59 -11.29
C LEU A 179 -5.34 -8.01 -11.72
N GLU A 180 -5.05 -9.30 -11.67
CA GLU A 180 -3.80 -9.87 -12.17
C GLU A 180 -3.59 -9.50 -13.63
N ASP A 181 -4.57 -9.77 -14.50
CA ASP A 181 -4.52 -9.48 -15.94
C ASP A 181 -4.34 -7.97 -16.20
N THR A 182 -5.00 -7.12 -15.42
CA THR A 182 -4.85 -5.67 -15.54
C THR A 182 -3.44 -5.21 -15.21
N LEU A 183 -2.86 -5.70 -14.10
CA LEU A 183 -1.50 -5.32 -13.69
C LEU A 183 -0.44 -5.86 -14.65
N HIS A 184 -0.59 -7.08 -15.17
CA HIS A 184 0.28 -7.60 -16.24
C HIS A 184 0.24 -6.70 -17.47
N LEU A 185 -0.95 -6.30 -17.91
CA LEU A 185 -1.11 -5.45 -19.08
C LEU A 185 -0.54 -4.04 -18.86
N GLN A 186 -0.71 -3.45 -17.66
CA GLN A 186 -0.08 -2.18 -17.30
C GLN A 186 1.45 -2.29 -17.30
N THR A 187 2.00 -3.36 -16.72
CA THR A 187 3.44 -3.63 -16.71
C THR A 187 3.98 -3.78 -18.12
N TYR A 188 3.29 -4.54 -18.97
CA TYR A 188 3.67 -4.71 -20.38
C TYR A 188 3.64 -3.38 -21.15
N ALA A 189 2.59 -2.58 -20.97
CA ALA A 189 2.50 -1.25 -21.59
C ALA A 189 3.68 -0.35 -21.16
N TYR A 190 3.99 -0.33 -19.86
CA TYR A 190 5.14 0.40 -19.33
C TYR A 190 6.47 -0.06 -19.94
N MET A 191 6.71 -1.37 -20.03
CA MET A 191 7.91 -1.94 -20.65
C MET A 191 8.04 -1.58 -22.14
N CYS A 192 6.91 -1.40 -22.81
CA CYS A 192 6.85 -0.93 -24.20
C CYS A 192 6.98 0.61 -24.34
N GLY A 193 7.13 1.34 -23.24
CA GLY A 193 7.30 2.79 -23.23
C GLY A 193 6.00 3.60 -23.28
N TYR A 194 4.85 2.97 -23.01
CA TYR A 194 3.56 3.64 -22.91
C TYR A 194 3.24 4.05 -21.47
N SER A 195 2.57 5.17 -21.30
CA SER A 195 2.16 5.65 -19.97
C SER A 195 0.89 4.97 -19.45
N SER A 196 0.07 4.42 -20.36
CA SER A 196 -1.18 3.73 -20.04
C SER A 196 -1.52 2.64 -21.05
N ILE A 197 -2.44 1.75 -20.68
CA ILE A 197 -3.01 0.74 -21.57
C ILE A 197 -3.73 1.39 -22.76
N GLU A 198 -4.46 2.47 -22.51
CA GLU A 198 -5.20 3.21 -23.53
C GLU A 198 -4.28 3.82 -24.57
N GLU A 199 -3.14 4.37 -24.13
CA GLU A 199 -2.12 4.89 -25.04
C GLU A 199 -1.55 3.79 -25.92
N MET A 200 -1.23 2.63 -25.35
CA MET A 200 -0.72 1.48 -26.07
C MET A 200 -1.68 1.01 -27.18
N TYR A 201 -2.95 0.86 -26.87
CA TYR A 201 -3.97 0.46 -27.86
C TYR A 201 -4.24 1.57 -28.87
N GLY A 202 -4.28 2.83 -28.46
CA GLY A 202 -4.44 3.97 -29.37
C GLY A 202 -3.29 4.12 -30.37
N ALA A 203 -2.07 3.77 -29.99
CA ALA A 203 -0.91 3.74 -30.89
C ALA A 203 -1.04 2.60 -31.95
N SER A 204 -1.55 1.44 -31.56
CA SER A 204 -1.75 0.30 -32.48
C SER A 204 -2.73 0.60 -33.62
N TYR A 205 -3.73 1.47 -33.39
CA TYR A 205 -4.69 1.88 -34.42
C TYR A 205 -4.16 2.98 -35.37
N ARG A 206 -3.05 3.67 -35.04
CA ARG A 206 -2.46 4.74 -35.86
C ARG A 206 -1.39 4.24 -36.83
N THR A 207 -0.90 3.04 -36.65
CA THR A 207 0.18 2.40 -37.46
C THR A 207 -0.32 1.35 -38.46
N GLY A 208 -1.60 1.13 -38.58
CA GLY A 208 -2.29 0.28 -39.56
C GLY A 208 -3.03 1.09 -40.61
#